data_09cf14ac55e120d578bfc5f1bf547422
#
_entry.id   09cf14ac55e120d578bfc5f1bf547422
#
_cell.length_a   1.000
_cell.length_b   1.000
_cell.length_c   1.000
_cell.angle_alpha   90.00
_cell.angle_beta   90.00
_cell.angle_gamma   90.00
#
_symmetry.space_group_name_H-M   'P 1'
#
loop_
_entity.id
_entity.type
_entity.pdbx_description
1 polymer ?
#
loop_
_entity_poly.entity_id
_entity_poly.type
_entity_poly.pdbx_seq_one_letter_code
_entity_poly.pdbx_strand_id
1 'polypeptide(L)'
;MDTLLTHIHSLYDLELNYLEKVKNGSLSENHILTTGNTKYFLKQYGFNNKEKVEKVHLVKKYFSDGGIPIILPIINKEGNTFFTFENGYYALFPFIYDKQLEKGSLTNMAIVSLGEMLGKIHLLGRDAKLPIEEKFSPWSKEKSLDKIELVNSELNKIDNPTDFDLLALDSIKTKKQLIEENLVTYEELNLPSDHLIHGDYLDHNVFFGNDDCVSYVFDLEKTSYSPRMYELFRSMMYSFLSDDVSNENIGKAKLYIQSYLSIYPTSKDELSKGLKLYFLKSIHGLWSEGQHYLNNNLRADEFLKTDFRRIKYLCKNYKEFGNLLL
;
A
#
# COMPACT_ATOMS: atom_id res chain seq x y z
N MET A 1 -0.64 -15.74 27.20
CA MET A 1 0.65 -15.76 26.48
C MET A 1 1.24 -17.18 26.45
N ASP A 2 1.28 -17.88 27.58
CA ASP A 2 1.80 -19.28 27.65
C ASP A 2 1.02 -20.26 26.77
N THR A 3 -0.30 -20.08 26.61
CA THR A 3 -1.14 -20.95 25.79
C THR A 3 -0.83 -20.85 24.28
N LEU A 4 -0.58 -19.64 23.75
CA LEU A 4 -0.21 -19.43 22.35
C LEU A 4 1.18 -20.02 22.08
N LEU A 5 2.16 -19.80 22.98
CA LEU A 5 3.50 -20.39 22.85
C LEU A 5 3.47 -21.91 22.85
N THR A 6 2.69 -22.52 23.75
CA THR A 6 2.48 -23.97 23.81
C THR A 6 1.87 -24.49 22.52
N HIS A 7 0.90 -23.77 21.96
CA HIS A 7 0.25 -24.13 20.70
C HIS A 7 1.25 -24.08 19.52
N ILE A 8 2.04 -23.01 19.41
CA ILE A 8 3.07 -22.88 18.37
C ILE A 8 4.13 -23.97 18.51
N HIS A 9 4.59 -24.27 19.74
CA HIS A 9 5.54 -25.36 19.99
C HIS A 9 4.99 -26.70 19.45
N SER A 10 3.72 -27.02 19.72
CA SER A 10 3.10 -28.25 19.23
C SER A 10 3.05 -28.34 17.70
N LEU A 11 2.84 -27.20 17.01
CA LEU A 11 2.71 -27.14 15.55
C LEU A 11 4.04 -27.10 14.80
N TYR A 12 5.08 -26.49 15.36
CA TYR A 12 6.34 -26.22 14.64
C TYR A 12 7.57 -26.91 15.23
N ASP A 13 7.43 -27.59 16.39
CA ASP A 13 8.55 -28.22 17.11
C ASP A 13 9.67 -27.24 17.50
N LEU A 14 9.29 -26.05 17.88
CA LEU A 14 10.20 -24.98 18.26
C LEU A 14 10.20 -24.83 19.79
N GLU A 15 11.36 -24.93 20.42
CA GLU A 15 11.53 -24.56 21.82
C GLU A 15 11.53 -23.04 21.95
N LEU A 16 10.38 -22.47 22.25
CA LEU A 16 10.16 -21.03 22.30
C LEU A 16 10.56 -20.47 23.66
N ASN A 17 11.51 -19.54 23.66
CA ASN A 17 12.00 -18.92 24.89
C ASN A 17 11.33 -17.58 25.19
N TYR A 18 10.96 -16.83 24.16
CA TYR A 18 10.46 -15.47 24.34
C TYR A 18 9.56 -15.02 23.20
N LEU A 19 8.50 -14.26 23.55
CA LEU A 19 7.56 -13.62 22.62
C LEU A 19 7.54 -12.13 22.88
N GLU A 20 7.97 -11.34 21.91
CA GLU A 20 7.98 -9.88 21.96
C GLU A 20 6.95 -9.29 21.00
N LYS A 21 6.06 -8.44 21.50
CA LYS A 21 5.08 -7.75 20.68
C LYS A 21 5.77 -6.65 19.87
N VAL A 22 5.57 -6.66 18.55
CA VAL A 22 6.06 -5.60 17.66
C VAL A 22 5.18 -4.35 17.83
N LYS A 23 5.79 -3.21 18.14
CA LYS A 23 5.08 -1.95 18.40
C LYS A 23 4.48 -1.29 17.16
N ASN A 24 4.95 -1.66 15.97
CA ASN A 24 4.57 -1.06 14.69
C ASN A 24 3.67 -2.02 13.90
N GLY A 25 2.41 -1.64 13.71
CA GLY A 25 1.43 -2.36 12.89
C GLY A 25 0.05 -1.75 13.09
N SER A 26 -0.56 -1.22 12.04
CA SER A 26 -1.82 -0.47 12.16
C SER A 26 -3.06 -1.34 12.36
N LEU A 27 -3.03 -2.61 11.95
CA LEU A 27 -4.22 -3.48 11.93
C LEU A 27 -3.97 -4.91 12.44
N SER A 28 -2.72 -5.34 12.65
CA SER A 28 -2.36 -6.71 13.03
C SER A 28 -1.54 -6.71 14.32
N GLU A 29 -1.75 -7.68 15.18
CA GLU A 29 -0.85 -7.94 16.30
C GLU A 29 0.29 -8.85 15.83
N ASN A 30 1.48 -8.29 15.70
CA ASN A 30 2.66 -9.02 15.25
C ASN A 30 3.61 -9.24 16.44
N HIS A 31 4.34 -10.37 16.39
CA HIS A 31 5.28 -10.73 17.44
C HIS A 31 6.59 -11.28 16.84
N ILE A 32 7.69 -11.08 17.56
CA ILE A 32 8.96 -11.75 17.31
C ILE A 32 9.06 -12.89 18.29
N LEU A 33 9.25 -14.08 17.75
CA LEU A 33 9.54 -15.31 18.52
C LEU A 33 11.03 -15.55 18.51
N THR A 34 11.60 -15.86 19.67
CA THR A 34 13.02 -16.22 19.79
C THR A 34 13.14 -17.65 20.33
N THR A 35 13.94 -18.46 19.66
CA THR A 35 14.30 -19.83 20.07
C THR A 35 15.83 -20.01 19.94
N GLY A 36 16.53 -20.15 21.07
CA GLY A 36 17.99 -20.15 21.07
C GLY A 36 18.53 -18.86 20.40
N ASN A 37 19.26 -19.03 19.28
CA ASN A 37 19.82 -17.93 18.48
C ASN A 37 18.97 -17.58 17.24
N THR A 38 17.83 -18.23 17.03
CA THR A 38 17.00 -18.04 15.85
C THR A 38 15.78 -17.19 16.20
N LYS A 39 15.43 -16.27 15.31
CA LYS A 39 14.21 -15.48 15.41
C LYS A 39 13.22 -15.85 14.31
N TYR A 40 11.95 -15.67 14.62
CA TYR A 40 10.84 -15.83 13.70
C TYR A 40 9.89 -14.65 13.84
N PHE A 41 9.13 -14.38 12.80
CA PHE A 41 8.09 -13.36 12.81
C PHE A 41 6.72 -14.06 12.82
N LEU A 42 5.95 -13.84 13.87
CA LEU A 42 4.58 -14.32 14.00
C LEU A 42 3.62 -13.18 13.62
N LYS A 43 2.86 -13.39 12.56
CA LYS A 43 1.82 -12.46 12.10
C LYS A 43 0.45 -12.97 12.53
N GLN A 44 -0.31 -12.12 13.21
CA GLN A 44 -1.76 -12.30 13.35
C GLN A 44 -2.45 -11.51 12.24
N TYR A 45 -3.33 -12.14 11.50
CA TYR A 45 -4.10 -11.43 10.47
C TYR A 45 -5.17 -10.54 11.10
N GLY A 46 -5.28 -9.29 10.63
CA GLY A 46 -6.26 -8.32 11.11
C GLY A 46 -7.71 -8.59 10.65
N PHE A 47 -7.98 -9.76 10.08
CA PHE A 47 -9.29 -10.20 9.61
C PHE A 47 -9.53 -11.67 9.99
N ASN A 48 -10.76 -11.98 10.36
CA ASN A 48 -11.18 -13.33 10.73
C ASN A 48 -11.89 -14.01 9.55
N ASN A 49 -11.13 -14.33 8.49
CA ASN A 49 -11.63 -14.98 7.29
C ASN A 49 -10.58 -15.94 6.72
N LYS A 50 -10.85 -17.26 6.84
CA LYS A 50 -9.95 -18.33 6.39
C LYS A 50 -9.64 -18.24 4.91
N GLU A 51 -10.66 -18.09 4.06
CA GLU A 51 -10.51 -18.03 2.61
C GLU A 51 -9.60 -16.85 2.19
N LYS A 52 -9.71 -15.73 2.89
CA LYS A 52 -8.85 -14.58 2.64
C LYS A 52 -7.38 -14.87 3.00
N VAL A 53 -7.11 -15.60 4.10
CA VAL A 53 -5.73 -16.03 4.45
C VAL A 53 -5.18 -16.97 3.38
N GLU A 54 -5.98 -17.96 2.95
CA GLU A 54 -5.61 -18.91 1.89
C GLU A 54 -5.30 -18.20 0.57
N LYS A 55 -6.12 -17.22 0.17
CA LYS A 55 -5.89 -16.38 -1.01
C LYS A 55 -4.59 -15.57 -0.90
N VAL A 56 -4.30 -14.97 0.24
CA VAL A 56 -3.04 -14.24 0.48
C VAL A 56 -1.84 -15.18 0.34
N HIS A 57 -1.91 -16.39 0.90
CA HIS A 57 -0.81 -17.37 0.80
C HIS A 57 -0.65 -17.93 -0.63
N LEU A 58 -1.75 -18.12 -1.36
CA LEU A 58 -1.72 -18.49 -2.76
C LEU A 58 -1.00 -17.43 -3.61
N VAL A 59 -1.30 -16.14 -3.39
CA VAL A 59 -0.63 -15.03 -4.06
C VAL A 59 0.85 -14.97 -3.72
N LYS A 60 1.21 -15.13 -2.43
CA LYS A 60 2.61 -15.18 -2.01
C LYS A 60 3.38 -16.28 -2.75
N LYS A 61 2.79 -17.47 -2.82
CA LYS A 61 3.38 -18.60 -3.54
C LYS A 61 3.52 -18.32 -5.03
N TYR A 62 2.49 -17.77 -5.68
CA TYR A 62 2.50 -17.43 -7.09
C TYR A 62 3.64 -16.48 -7.46
N PHE A 63 3.78 -15.38 -6.73
CA PHE A 63 4.84 -14.42 -6.97
C PHE A 63 6.24 -15.00 -6.66
N SER A 64 6.35 -15.81 -5.60
CA SER A 64 7.60 -16.47 -5.24
C SER A 64 8.02 -17.50 -6.30
N ASP A 65 7.11 -18.33 -6.79
CA ASP A 65 7.36 -19.30 -7.88
C ASP A 65 7.76 -18.58 -9.18
N GLY A 66 7.29 -17.36 -9.41
CA GLY A 66 7.65 -16.49 -10.51
C GLY A 66 8.96 -15.71 -10.32
N GLY A 67 9.70 -15.97 -9.23
CA GLY A 67 11.01 -15.38 -8.96
C GLY A 67 10.99 -14.01 -8.25
N ILE A 68 9.84 -13.57 -7.76
CA ILE A 68 9.77 -12.40 -6.87
C ILE A 68 10.19 -12.85 -5.45
N PRO A 69 11.10 -12.14 -4.77
CA PRO A 69 11.59 -12.52 -3.44
C PRO A 69 10.52 -12.24 -2.36
N ILE A 70 9.51 -13.09 -2.31
CA ILE A 70 8.42 -13.00 -1.32
C ILE A 70 8.79 -13.76 -0.05
N ILE A 71 8.51 -13.17 1.11
CA ILE A 71 8.63 -13.88 2.38
C ILE A 71 7.46 -14.86 2.51
N LEU A 72 7.78 -16.17 2.39
CA LEU A 72 6.80 -17.24 2.52
C LEU A 72 6.61 -17.66 3.98
N PRO A 73 5.41 -18.08 4.37
CA PRO A 73 5.18 -18.67 5.68
C PRO A 73 5.87 -20.03 5.83
N ILE A 74 6.31 -20.34 7.04
CA ILE A 74 6.85 -21.64 7.41
C ILE A 74 5.70 -22.64 7.51
N ILE A 75 5.86 -23.78 6.86
CA ILE A 75 4.87 -24.86 6.89
C ILE A 75 4.97 -25.58 8.24
N ASN A 76 3.84 -25.77 8.91
CA ASN A 76 3.77 -26.51 10.17
C ASN A 76 3.78 -28.03 9.95
N LYS A 77 3.84 -28.83 11.03
CA LYS A 77 3.86 -30.29 10.98
C LYS A 77 2.64 -30.93 10.31
N GLU A 78 1.52 -30.22 10.26
CA GLU A 78 0.28 -30.65 9.62
C GLU A 78 0.25 -30.32 8.12
N GLY A 79 1.30 -29.69 7.59
CA GLY A 79 1.37 -29.25 6.19
C GLY A 79 0.68 -27.91 5.91
N ASN A 80 0.26 -27.18 6.93
CA ASN A 80 -0.44 -25.90 6.78
C ASN A 80 0.54 -24.72 6.85
N THR A 81 0.22 -23.65 6.11
CA THR A 81 0.98 -22.39 6.08
C THR A 81 0.50 -21.38 7.14
N PHE A 82 -0.61 -21.67 7.81
CA PHE A 82 -1.17 -20.87 8.91
C PHE A 82 -1.90 -21.78 9.88
N PHE A 83 -2.24 -21.25 11.03
CA PHE A 83 -3.02 -21.94 12.06
C PHE A 83 -4.07 -20.99 12.69
N THR A 84 -5.02 -21.58 13.39
CA THR A 84 -6.01 -20.83 14.18
C THR A 84 -5.66 -20.92 15.67
N PHE A 85 -5.78 -19.81 16.35
CA PHE A 85 -5.68 -19.79 17.80
C PHE A 85 -6.71 -18.79 18.36
N GLU A 86 -7.53 -19.24 19.34
CA GLU A 86 -8.72 -18.49 19.77
C GLU A 86 -9.58 -18.10 18.55
N ASN A 87 -9.80 -16.80 18.36
CA ASN A 87 -10.61 -16.28 17.25
C ASN A 87 -9.75 -15.64 16.13
N GLY A 88 -8.46 -15.96 16.06
CA GLY A 88 -7.53 -15.35 15.10
C GLY A 88 -6.84 -16.37 14.18
N TYR A 89 -6.37 -15.88 13.03
CA TYR A 89 -5.50 -16.62 12.12
C TYR A 89 -4.07 -16.11 12.26
N TYR A 90 -3.13 -17.03 12.36
CA TYR A 90 -1.70 -16.77 12.58
C TYR A 90 -0.86 -17.49 11.55
N ALA A 91 0.23 -16.88 11.13
CA ALA A 91 1.26 -17.52 10.33
C ALA A 91 2.64 -17.19 10.85
N LEU A 92 3.52 -18.19 10.81
CA LEU A 92 4.92 -18.04 11.20
C LEU A 92 5.77 -17.82 9.96
N PHE A 93 6.65 -16.83 10.03
CA PHE A 93 7.57 -16.47 8.96
C PHE A 93 9.01 -16.51 9.44
N PRO A 94 10.01 -16.70 8.56
CA PRO A 94 11.40 -16.44 8.92
C PRO A 94 11.55 -14.97 9.31
N PHE A 95 12.42 -14.68 10.26
CA PHE A 95 12.78 -13.31 10.60
C PHE A 95 13.81 -12.80 9.59
N ILE A 96 13.53 -11.66 8.99
CA ILE A 96 14.43 -11.04 8.02
C ILE A 96 15.31 -10.03 8.75
N TYR A 97 16.63 -10.17 8.57
CA TYR A 97 17.65 -9.29 9.17
C TYR A 97 18.05 -8.14 8.24
N ASP A 98 17.58 -8.16 6.99
CA ASP A 98 17.82 -7.09 6.05
C ASP A 98 17.10 -5.80 6.51
N LYS A 99 17.57 -4.68 6.02
CA LYS A 99 17.13 -3.37 6.52
C LYS A 99 15.85 -2.88 5.82
N GLN A 100 15.00 -2.21 6.56
CA GLN A 100 14.03 -1.27 6.01
C GLN A 100 14.68 0.13 6.03
N LEU A 101 14.67 0.80 4.88
CA LEU A 101 15.23 2.15 4.79
C LEU A 101 14.21 3.16 5.34
N GLU A 102 14.69 4.15 6.06
CA GLU A 102 13.84 5.24 6.54
C GLU A 102 13.29 6.03 5.35
N LYS A 103 12.07 6.54 5.49
CA LYS A 103 11.42 7.34 4.46
C LYS A 103 12.30 8.56 4.11
N GLY A 104 12.51 8.77 2.82
CA GLY A 104 13.37 9.83 2.30
C GLY A 104 14.86 9.49 2.21
N SER A 105 15.35 8.39 2.84
CA SER A 105 16.75 7.98 2.84
C SER A 105 17.15 7.02 1.70
N LEU A 106 16.23 6.75 0.76
CA LEU A 106 16.47 5.85 -0.36
C LEU A 106 17.63 6.34 -1.24
N THR A 107 18.64 5.49 -1.42
CA THR A 107 19.73 5.73 -2.37
C THR A 107 19.21 5.56 -3.81
N ASN A 108 19.98 6.05 -4.80
CA ASN A 108 19.62 5.84 -6.19
C ASN A 108 19.52 4.35 -6.55
N MET A 109 20.36 3.48 -5.96
CA MET A 109 20.30 2.04 -6.17
C MET A 109 19.01 1.46 -5.60
N ALA A 110 18.61 1.86 -4.41
CA ALA A 110 17.35 1.44 -3.79
C ALA A 110 16.14 1.88 -4.63
N ILE A 111 16.15 3.11 -5.17
CA ILE A 111 15.10 3.63 -6.04
C ILE A 111 15.00 2.83 -7.33
N VAL A 112 16.14 2.55 -7.97
CA VAL A 112 16.20 1.74 -9.20
C VAL A 112 15.63 0.35 -8.92
N SER A 113 16.14 -0.33 -7.90
CA SER A 113 15.70 -1.67 -7.53
C SER A 113 14.22 -1.73 -7.16
N LEU A 114 13.70 -0.70 -6.47
CA LEU A 114 12.28 -0.60 -6.11
C LEU A 114 11.41 -0.48 -7.37
N GLY A 115 11.79 0.35 -8.36
CA GLY A 115 11.07 0.50 -9.61
C GLY A 115 11.10 -0.76 -10.47
N GLU A 116 12.27 -1.39 -10.62
CA GLU A 116 12.43 -2.65 -11.34
C GLU A 116 11.62 -3.78 -10.72
N MET A 117 11.59 -3.88 -9.39
CA MET A 117 10.83 -4.90 -8.69
C MET A 117 9.32 -4.75 -8.92
N LEU A 118 8.77 -3.53 -8.88
CA LEU A 118 7.38 -3.31 -9.25
C LEU A 118 7.12 -3.69 -10.72
N GLY A 119 8.04 -3.37 -11.61
CA GLY A 119 7.96 -3.79 -13.01
C GLY A 119 7.86 -5.32 -13.16
N LYS A 120 8.67 -6.08 -12.42
CA LYS A 120 8.65 -7.55 -12.39
C LYS A 120 7.33 -8.09 -11.82
N ILE A 121 6.85 -7.52 -10.71
CA ILE A 121 5.56 -7.89 -10.12
C ILE A 121 4.42 -7.69 -11.13
N HIS A 122 4.35 -6.53 -11.79
CA HIS A 122 3.30 -6.26 -12.77
C HIS A 122 3.42 -7.11 -14.04
N LEU A 123 4.66 -7.37 -14.50
CA LEU A 123 4.88 -8.24 -15.65
C LEU A 123 4.39 -9.67 -15.38
N LEU A 124 4.69 -10.21 -14.21
CA LEU A 124 4.20 -11.52 -13.79
C LEU A 124 2.69 -11.50 -13.52
N GLY A 125 2.19 -10.42 -12.92
CA GLY A 125 0.76 -10.23 -12.61
C GLY A 125 -0.15 -10.11 -13.84
N ARG A 126 0.39 -9.72 -15.01
CA ARG A 126 -0.36 -9.66 -16.28
C ARG A 126 -0.96 -11.01 -16.69
N ASP A 127 -0.18 -12.06 -16.49
CA ASP A 127 -0.53 -13.41 -16.96
C ASP A 127 -1.14 -14.27 -15.83
N ALA A 128 -1.34 -13.69 -14.66
CA ALA A 128 -1.91 -14.38 -13.50
C ALA A 128 -3.37 -14.79 -13.76
N LYS A 129 -3.72 -16.00 -13.31
CA LYS A 129 -5.10 -16.54 -13.36
C LYS A 129 -5.46 -17.15 -11.99
N LEU A 130 -5.43 -16.31 -10.97
CA LEU A 130 -5.75 -16.72 -9.60
C LEU A 130 -7.21 -16.39 -9.25
N PRO A 131 -7.83 -17.11 -8.32
CA PRO A 131 -9.19 -16.83 -7.85
C PRO A 131 -9.20 -15.63 -6.88
N ILE A 132 -8.67 -14.52 -7.33
CA ILE A 132 -8.56 -13.25 -6.59
C ILE A 132 -9.56 -12.26 -7.19
N GLU A 133 -10.20 -11.49 -6.34
CA GLU A 133 -11.21 -10.53 -6.75
C GLU A 133 -10.59 -9.27 -7.38
N GLU A 134 -11.31 -8.67 -8.31
CA GLU A 134 -11.08 -7.31 -8.73
C GLU A 134 -11.52 -6.36 -7.60
N LYS A 135 -10.61 -5.46 -7.18
CA LYS A 135 -10.89 -4.52 -6.07
C LYS A 135 -10.84 -3.07 -6.47
N PHE A 136 -10.52 -2.77 -7.72
CA PHE A 136 -10.54 -1.38 -8.12
C PHE A 136 -11.99 -0.88 -8.14
N SER A 137 -12.28 0.04 -7.23
CA SER A 137 -13.59 0.69 -7.19
C SER A 137 -13.46 2.06 -7.85
N PRO A 138 -14.10 2.27 -9.01
CA PRO A 138 -14.18 3.59 -9.64
C PRO A 138 -14.82 4.60 -8.69
N TRP A 139 -14.52 5.87 -8.92
CA TRP A 139 -15.19 6.95 -8.20
C TRP A 139 -16.58 7.21 -8.78
N SER A 140 -17.46 7.79 -7.96
CA SER A 140 -18.72 8.39 -8.40
C SER A 140 -18.73 9.84 -7.94
N LYS A 141 -19.06 10.75 -8.86
CA LYS A 141 -19.19 12.18 -8.57
C LYS A 141 -20.22 12.39 -7.46
N GLU A 142 -21.39 11.80 -7.60
CA GLU A 142 -22.52 11.93 -6.67
C GLU A 142 -22.09 11.47 -5.26
N LYS A 143 -21.59 10.24 -5.14
CA LYS A 143 -21.15 9.70 -3.84
C LYS A 143 -20.04 10.53 -3.19
N SER A 144 -19.14 11.10 -3.98
CA SER A 144 -18.07 11.95 -3.45
C SER A 144 -18.61 13.28 -2.95
N LEU A 145 -19.52 13.91 -3.70
CA LEU A 145 -20.16 15.16 -3.28
C LEU A 145 -21.06 14.95 -2.06
N ASP A 146 -21.84 13.87 -2.01
CA ASP A 146 -22.64 13.51 -0.83
C ASP A 146 -21.77 13.35 0.41
N LYS A 147 -20.63 12.67 0.27
CA LYS A 147 -19.69 12.49 1.37
C LYS A 147 -19.05 13.80 1.82
N ILE A 148 -18.73 14.69 0.87
CA ILE A 148 -18.27 16.06 1.18
C ILE A 148 -19.30 16.82 2.00
N GLU A 149 -20.59 16.77 1.62
CA GLU A 149 -21.65 17.46 2.36
C GLU A 149 -21.83 16.88 3.77
N LEU A 150 -21.71 15.54 3.94
CA LEU A 150 -21.75 14.93 5.27
C LEU A 150 -20.60 15.43 6.15
N VAL A 151 -19.36 15.42 5.65
CA VAL A 151 -18.19 15.92 6.39
C VAL A 151 -18.33 17.41 6.70
N ASN A 152 -18.79 18.21 5.74
CA ASN A 152 -19.02 19.64 5.92
C ASN A 152 -20.09 19.92 6.99
N SER A 153 -21.13 19.09 7.05
CA SER A 153 -22.17 19.17 8.09
C SER A 153 -21.60 18.94 9.49
N GLU A 154 -20.67 18.01 9.66
CA GLU A 154 -20.02 17.77 10.96
C GLU A 154 -19.06 18.93 11.31
N LEU A 155 -18.28 19.42 10.36
CA LEU A 155 -17.40 20.57 10.55
C LEU A 155 -18.15 21.83 11.00
N ASN A 156 -19.34 22.09 10.43
CA ASN A 156 -20.16 23.25 10.77
C ASN A 156 -20.77 23.21 12.20
N LYS A 157 -20.66 22.07 12.90
CA LYS A 157 -21.08 21.95 14.31
C LYS A 157 -19.99 22.35 15.30
N ILE A 158 -18.78 22.61 14.83
CA ILE A 158 -17.61 22.89 15.66
C ILE A 158 -17.52 24.39 15.90
N ASP A 159 -17.75 24.82 17.14
CA ASP A 159 -17.73 26.26 17.53
C ASP A 159 -16.30 26.85 17.48
N ASN A 160 -15.29 26.04 17.84
CA ASN A 160 -13.88 26.46 17.90
C ASN A 160 -13.01 25.50 17.06
N PRO A 161 -12.93 25.71 15.74
CA PRO A 161 -12.19 24.81 14.86
C PRO A 161 -10.69 24.82 15.15
N THR A 162 -10.09 23.63 15.18
CA THR A 162 -8.65 23.43 15.29
C THR A 162 -7.95 23.62 13.94
N ASP A 163 -6.63 23.63 13.93
CA ASP A 163 -5.84 23.66 12.67
C ASP A 163 -6.16 22.46 11.77
N PHE A 164 -6.49 21.30 12.35
CA PHE A 164 -6.93 20.13 11.60
C PHE A 164 -8.28 20.37 10.93
N ASP A 165 -9.24 20.96 11.64
CA ASP A 165 -10.57 21.27 11.11
C ASP A 165 -10.49 22.28 9.95
N LEU A 166 -9.65 23.30 10.09
CA LEU A 166 -9.39 24.28 9.03
C LEU A 166 -8.74 23.63 7.79
N LEU A 167 -7.79 22.71 8.00
CA LEU A 167 -7.17 21.94 6.92
C LEU A 167 -8.18 21.03 6.22
N ALA A 168 -9.05 20.35 6.98
CA ALA A 168 -10.09 19.49 6.45
C ALA A 168 -11.10 20.29 5.63
N LEU A 169 -11.50 21.48 6.12
CA LEU A 169 -12.40 22.39 5.41
C LEU A 169 -11.81 22.88 4.08
N ASP A 170 -10.51 23.24 4.06
CA ASP A 170 -9.79 23.61 2.83
C ASP A 170 -9.71 22.41 1.86
N SER A 171 -9.44 21.20 2.41
CA SER A 171 -9.39 19.98 1.62
C SER A 171 -10.72 19.69 0.91
N ILE A 172 -11.84 19.64 1.65
CA ILE A 172 -13.15 19.32 1.05
C ILE A 172 -13.62 20.38 0.06
N LYS A 173 -13.37 21.68 0.31
CA LYS A 173 -13.67 22.75 -0.63
C LYS A 173 -12.89 22.62 -1.93
N THR A 174 -11.59 22.38 -1.82
CA THR A 174 -10.71 22.19 -2.98
C THR A 174 -11.12 20.94 -3.78
N LYS A 175 -11.37 19.81 -3.09
CA LYS A 175 -11.82 18.58 -3.74
C LYS A 175 -13.16 18.76 -4.45
N LYS A 176 -14.13 19.42 -3.82
CA LYS A 176 -15.44 19.73 -4.44
C LYS A 176 -15.25 20.48 -5.76
N GLN A 177 -14.49 21.58 -5.76
CA GLN A 177 -14.19 22.34 -6.96
C GLN A 177 -13.53 21.47 -8.04
N LEU A 178 -12.48 20.70 -7.67
CA LEU A 178 -11.77 19.85 -8.62
C LEU A 178 -12.64 18.73 -9.20
N ILE A 179 -13.55 18.15 -8.41
CA ILE A 179 -14.53 17.16 -8.88
C ILE A 179 -15.51 17.78 -9.89
N GLU A 180 -15.97 19.01 -9.65
CA GLU A 180 -16.87 19.73 -10.55
C GLU A 180 -16.19 20.13 -11.87
N GLU A 181 -14.88 20.42 -11.84
CA GLU A 181 -14.06 20.78 -13.00
C GLU A 181 -13.55 19.56 -13.80
N ASN A 182 -13.52 18.36 -13.19
CA ASN A 182 -12.97 17.15 -13.81
C ASN A 182 -14.03 16.04 -13.90
N LEU A 183 -14.84 16.08 -14.93
CA LEU A 183 -15.97 15.18 -15.14
C LEU A 183 -15.62 13.85 -15.80
N VAL A 184 -14.32 13.56 -15.99
CA VAL A 184 -13.84 12.32 -16.61
C VAL A 184 -14.20 11.13 -15.74
N THR A 185 -14.82 10.11 -16.33
CA THR A 185 -15.13 8.83 -15.66
C THR A 185 -13.96 7.85 -15.78
N TYR A 186 -14.02 6.76 -15.00
CA TYR A 186 -13.00 5.71 -15.09
C TYR A 186 -13.03 5.00 -16.45
N GLU A 187 -14.21 4.75 -16.98
CA GLU A 187 -14.45 4.08 -18.26
C GLU A 187 -13.83 4.88 -19.41
N GLU A 188 -13.91 6.21 -19.37
CA GLU A 188 -13.32 7.09 -20.37
C GLU A 188 -11.78 7.07 -20.38
N LEU A 189 -11.13 6.72 -19.27
CA LEU A 189 -9.69 6.51 -19.23
C LEU A 189 -9.27 5.25 -19.98
N ASN A 190 -10.16 4.28 -20.11
CA ASN A 190 -9.92 3.01 -20.80
C ASN A 190 -8.60 2.33 -20.37
N LEU A 191 -8.40 2.21 -19.05
CA LEU A 191 -7.28 1.50 -18.45
C LEU A 191 -7.75 0.15 -17.95
N PRO A 192 -7.08 -0.97 -18.31
CA PRO A 192 -7.49 -2.29 -17.89
C PRO A 192 -7.26 -2.52 -16.39
N SER A 193 -8.15 -3.31 -15.78
CA SER A 193 -8.05 -3.83 -14.40
C SER A 193 -7.64 -5.31 -14.37
N ASP A 194 -6.78 -5.73 -15.28
CA ASP A 194 -6.48 -7.14 -15.57
C ASP A 194 -5.16 -7.63 -14.99
N HIS A 195 -4.40 -6.77 -14.31
CA HIS A 195 -3.15 -7.14 -13.66
C HIS A 195 -3.36 -7.50 -12.19
N LEU A 196 -2.80 -8.64 -11.78
CA LEU A 196 -2.65 -8.94 -10.36
C LEU A 196 -1.54 -8.05 -9.81
N ILE A 197 -1.91 -7.06 -9.02
CA ILE A 197 -0.98 -6.08 -8.42
C ILE A 197 -0.72 -6.42 -6.94
N HIS A 198 0.33 -5.83 -6.36
CA HIS A 198 0.60 -5.94 -4.92
C HIS A 198 -0.52 -5.29 -4.07
N GLY A 199 -1.05 -4.17 -4.54
CA GLY A 199 -2.13 -3.41 -3.91
C GLY A 199 -1.68 -2.40 -2.84
N ASP A 200 -0.43 -2.50 -2.37
CA ASP A 200 0.18 -1.57 -1.43
C ASP A 200 1.71 -1.55 -1.54
N TYR A 201 2.24 -1.57 -2.76
CA TYR A 201 3.68 -1.57 -3.00
C TYR A 201 4.29 -0.22 -2.67
N LEU A 202 5.02 -0.16 -1.55
CA LEU A 202 5.68 1.04 -1.02
C LEU A 202 7.06 0.68 -0.46
N ASP A 203 7.92 1.68 -0.30
CA ASP A 203 9.28 1.54 0.23
C ASP A 203 9.34 0.86 1.62
N HIS A 204 8.32 1.02 2.43
CA HIS A 204 8.21 0.38 3.74
C HIS A 204 7.62 -1.05 3.71
N ASN A 205 7.20 -1.56 2.55
CA ASN A 205 6.72 -2.93 2.34
C ASN A 205 7.75 -3.81 1.62
N VAL A 206 9.02 -3.39 1.66
CA VAL A 206 10.16 -4.14 1.14
C VAL A 206 11.32 -4.12 2.15
N PHE A 207 12.20 -5.12 2.05
CA PHE A 207 13.51 -5.10 2.68
C PHE A 207 14.59 -4.85 1.63
N PHE A 208 15.69 -4.25 2.05
CA PHE A 208 16.85 -3.96 1.20
C PHE A 208 18.08 -4.69 1.74
N GLY A 209 18.80 -5.35 0.85
CA GLY A 209 20.08 -5.97 1.15
C GLY A 209 21.20 -4.93 1.42
N ASN A 210 22.42 -5.43 1.65
CA ASN A 210 23.58 -4.57 1.90
C ASN A 210 23.99 -3.76 0.65
N ASP A 211 23.58 -4.18 -0.54
CA ASP A 211 23.79 -3.51 -1.82
C ASP A 211 22.69 -2.48 -2.15
N ASP A 212 21.80 -2.22 -1.22
CA ASP A 212 20.60 -1.38 -1.37
C ASP A 212 19.59 -1.89 -2.42
N CYS A 213 19.72 -3.14 -2.88
CA CYS A 213 18.69 -3.75 -3.73
C CYS A 213 17.55 -4.35 -2.91
N VAL A 214 16.34 -4.37 -3.48
CA VAL A 214 15.19 -5.04 -2.86
C VAL A 214 15.51 -6.53 -2.70
N SER A 215 15.59 -6.98 -1.45
CA SER A 215 15.88 -8.38 -1.09
C SER A 215 14.64 -9.18 -0.77
N TYR A 216 13.58 -8.53 -0.25
CA TYR A 216 12.29 -9.15 0.00
C TYR A 216 11.14 -8.17 -0.18
N VAL A 217 9.99 -8.72 -0.62
CA VAL A 217 8.71 -8.02 -0.70
C VAL A 217 7.72 -8.70 0.24
N PHE A 218 6.92 -7.92 0.97
CA PHE A 218 5.96 -8.43 1.93
C PHE A 218 4.65 -7.63 1.92
N ASP A 219 3.67 -8.02 2.75
CA ASP A 219 2.36 -7.40 2.92
C ASP A 219 1.45 -7.41 1.68
N LEU A 220 1.25 -8.61 1.11
CA LEU A 220 0.38 -8.84 -0.04
C LEU A 220 -1.12 -8.98 0.32
N GLU A 221 -1.57 -8.46 1.46
CA GLU A 221 -2.97 -8.60 1.90
C GLU A 221 -3.97 -7.77 1.09
N LYS A 222 -3.47 -6.77 0.34
CA LYS A 222 -4.27 -5.92 -0.55
C LYS A 222 -4.18 -6.32 -2.02
N THR A 223 -3.48 -7.42 -2.32
CA THR A 223 -3.37 -7.93 -3.70
C THR A 223 -4.74 -8.14 -4.32
N SER A 224 -4.90 -7.71 -5.55
CA SER A 224 -6.14 -7.78 -6.31
C SER A 224 -5.87 -7.59 -7.80
N TYR A 225 -6.82 -7.95 -8.65
CA TYR A 225 -6.80 -7.45 -10.01
C TYR A 225 -7.20 -5.99 -10.01
N SER A 226 -6.36 -5.14 -10.60
CA SER A 226 -6.53 -3.67 -10.59
C SER A 226 -5.70 -3.02 -11.70
N PRO A 227 -5.96 -1.75 -12.04
CA PRO A 227 -5.13 -1.02 -12.98
C PRO A 227 -3.71 -0.85 -12.44
N ARG A 228 -2.72 -1.49 -13.08
CA ARG A 228 -1.30 -1.42 -12.68
C ARG A 228 -0.77 0.01 -12.64
N MET A 229 -1.29 0.88 -13.51
CA MET A 229 -0.89 2.28 -13.55
C MET A 229 -1.30 3.04 -12.27
N TYR A 230 -2.42 2.68 -11.65
CA TYR A 230 -2.78 3.25 -10.36
C TYR A 230 -1.75 2.90 -9.28
N GLU A 231 -1.32 1.64 -9.21
CA GLU A 231 -0.29 1.24 -8.23
C GLU A 231 1.06 1.92 -8.51
N LEU A 232 1.49 1.99 -9.77
CA LEU A 232 2.73 2.66 -10.15
C LEU A 232 2.78 4.12 -9.67
N PHE A 233 1.74 4.90 -10.00
CA PHE A 233 1.69 6.31 -9.60
C PHE A 233 1.43 6.48 -8.11
N ARG A 234 0.62 5.61 -7.49
CA ARG A 234 0.43 5.62 -6.04
C ARG A 234 1.74 5.34 -5.31
N SER A 235 2.45 4.29 -5.70
CA SER A 235 3.77 3.94 -5.12
C SER A 235 4.75 5.11 -5.24
N MET A 236 4.93 5.65 -6.43
CA MET A 236 5.79 6.81 -6.69
C MET A 236 5.42 8.02 -5.81
N MET A 237 4.15 8.39 -5.78
CA MET A 237 3.69 9.57 -5.04
C MET A 237 3.85 9.42 -3.53
N TYR A 238 3.63 8.22 -3.00
CA TYR A 238 3.75 7.96 -1.56
C TYR A 238 5.21 7.82 -1.12
N SER A 239 6.06 7.17 -1.90
CA SER A 239 7.47 6.97 -1.55
C SER A 239 8.31 8.25 -1.70
N PHE A 240 8.02 9.09 -2.68
CA PHE A 240 8.91 10.22 -3.00
C PHE A 240 8.30 11.61 -2.79
N LEU A 241 6.98 11.78 -2.86
CA LEU A 241 6.32 13.08 -2.90
C LEU A 241 5.32 13.31 -1.75
N SER A 242 5.39 12.51 -0.69
CA SER A 242 4.51 12.66 0.47
C SER A 242 4.89 13.82 1.38
N ASP A 243 6.18 13.97 1.68
CA ASP A 243 6.64 14.92 2.70
C ASP A 243 7.05 16.24 2.09
N ASP A 244 7.63 16.20 0.90
CA ASP A 244 8.07 17.39 0.16
C ASP A 244 8.02 17.13 -1.35
N VAL A 245 7.75 18.20 -2.11
CA VAL A 245 7.74 18.18 -3.58
C VAL A 245 8.85 19.10 -4.08
N SER A 246 10.09 18.72 -3.78
CA SER A 246 11.30 19.37 -4.26
C SER A 246 11.73 18.82 -5.63
N ASN A 247 12.61 19.56 -6.31
CA ASN A 247 13.24 19.08 -7.54
C ASN A 247 14.03 17.78 -7.33
N GLU A 248 14.62 17.60 -6.17
CA GLU A 248 15.31 16.36 -5.78
C GLU A 248 14.33 15.19 -5.76
N ASN A 249 13.20 15.33 -5.06
CA ASN A 249 12.20 14.27 -4.95
C ASN A 249 11.50 13.99 -6.28
N ILE A 250 11.33 14.99 -7.14
CA ILE A 250 10.86 14.81 -8.52
C ILE A 250 11.90 14.01 -9.32
N GLY A 251 13.19 14.26 -9.12
CA GLY A 251 14.28 13.49 -9.73
C GLY A 251 14.24 12.01 -9.30
N LYS A 252 14.01 11.74 -8.01
CA LYS A 252 13.82 10.38 -7.47
C LYS A 252 12.59 9.70 -8.08
N ALA A 253 11.45 10.40 -8.17
CA ALA A 253 10.24 9.90 -8.80
C ALA A 253 10.45 9.55 -10.27
N LYS A 254 11.17 10.40 -11.01
CA LYS A 254 11.55 10.13 -12.42
C LYS A 254 12.41 8.88 -12.54
N LEU A 255 13.46 8.76 -11.72
CA LEU A 255 14.33 7.58 -11.70
C LEU A 255 13.54 6.30 -11.44
N TYR A 256 12.61 6.32 -10.49
CA TYR A 256 11.72 5.21 -10.20
C TYR A 256 10.86 4.79 -11.39
N ILE A 257 10.21 5.75 -12.07
CA ILE A 257 9.40 5.48 -13.28
C ILE A 257 10.28 4.91 -14.39
N GLN A 258 11.45 5.49 -14.64
CA GLN A 258 12.39 4.99 -15.66
C GLN A 258 12.83 3.56 -15.38
N SER A 259 13.11 3.23 -14.12
CA SER A 259 13.49 1.88 -13.70
C SER A 259 12.35 0.88 -13.87
N TYR A 260 11.11 1.27 -13.54
CA TYR A 260 9.93 0.47 -13.87
C TYR A 260 9.80 0.20 -15.36
N LEU A 261 9.96 1.23 -16.19
CA LEU A 261 9.83 1.14 -17.65
C LEU A 261 10.92 0.30 -18.30
N SER A 262 12.10 0.16 -17.70
CA SER A 262 13.17 -0.72 -18.16
C SER A 262 12.76 -2.20 -18.11
N ILE A 263 11.89 -2.56 -17.16
CA ILE A 263 11.38 -3.93 -16.97
C ILE A 263 10.05 -4.14 -17.70
N TYR A 264 9.15 -3.16 -17.59
CA TYR A 264 7.82 -3.23 -18.20
C TYR A 264 7.56 -2.00 -19.07
N PRO A 265 8.01 -2.02 -20.35
CA PRO A 265 7.78 -0.93 -21.28
C PRO A 265 6.30 -0.58 -21.39
N THR A 266 6.00 0.71 -21.31
CA THR A 266 4.64 1.24 -21.28
C THR A 266 4.57 2.46 -22.18
N SER A 267 3.48 2.63 -22.92
CA SER A 267 3.31 3.79 -23.81
C SER A 267 3.13 5.09 -23.01
N LYS A 268 3.52 6.22 -23.62
CA LYS A 268 3.28 7.55 -23.01
C LYS A 268 1.81 7.83 -22.79
N ASP A 269 0.93 7.36 -23.66
CA ASP A 269 -0.53 7.50 -23.50
C ASP A 269 -1.00 6.78 -22.24
N GLU A 270 -0.59 5.53 -22.03
CA GLU A 270 -0.98 4.75 -20.86
C GLU A 270 -0.43 5.37 -19.57
N LEU A 271 0.82 5.86 -19.58
CA LEU A 271 1.40 6.58 -18.44
C LEU A 271 0.62 7.87 -18.12
N SER A 272 0.29 8.65 -19.16
CA SER A 272 -0.51 9.88 -18.99
C SER A 272 -1.89 9.59 -18.39
N LYS A 273 -2.56 8.56 -18.89
CA LYS A 273 -3.84 8.07 -18.34
C LYS A 273 -3.69 7.57 -16.90
N GLY A 274 -2.57 6.89 -16.60
CA GLY A 274 -2.25 6.44 -15.23
C GLY A 274 -2.08 7.58 -14.24
N LEU A 275 -1.36 8.63 -14.62
CA LEU A 275 -1.23 9.85 -13.80
C LEU A 275 -2.60 10.51 -13.61
N LYS A 276 -3.42 10.58 -14.66
CA LYS A 276 -4.79 11.11 -14.58
C LYS A 276 -5.67 10.26 -13.66
N LEU A 277 -5.56 8.92 -13.76
CA LEU A 277 -6.26 7.99 -12.88
C LEU A 277 -5.91 8.24 -11.40
N TYR A 278 -4.61 8.35 -11.09
CA TYR A 278 -4.17 8.65 -9.72
C TYR A 278 -4.73 9.99 -9.23
N PHE A 279 -4.66 11.04 -10.06
CA PHE A 279 -5.17 12.37 -9.71
C PHE A 279 -6.69 12.33 -9.42
N LEU A 280 -7.48 11.76 -10.34
CA LEU A 280 -8.93 11.65 -10.18
C LEU A 280 -9.29 10.81 -8.94
N LYS A 281 -8.63 9.67 -8.72
CA LYS A 281 -8.85 8.86 -7.53
C LYS A 281 -8.51 9.60 -6.25
N SER A 282 -7.50 10.47 -6.27
CA SER A 282 -7.09 11.28 -5.13
C SER A 282 -8.09 12.38 -4.77
N ILE A 283 -8.62 13.11 -5.77
CA ILE A 283 -9.61 14.16 -5.50
C ILE A 283 -10.97 13.61 -5.03
N HIS A 284 -11.34 12.41 -5.48
CA HIS A 284 -12.53 11.69 -5.01
C HIS A 284 -12.30 10.93 -3.69
N GLY A 285 -11.05 10.79 -3.24
CA GLY A 285 -10.67 10.14 -1.99
C GLY A 285 -10.95 11.03 -0.78
N LEU A 286 -11.93 10.65 0.03
CA LEU A 286 -12.33 11.33 1.28
C LEU A 286 -12.16 10.40 2.48
N TRP A 287 -11.06 9.62 2.46
CA TRP A 287 -10.86 8.62 3.50
C TRP A 287 -10.52 9.27 4.83
N SER A 288 -9.51 10.13 4.89
CA SER A 288 -9.06 10.77 6.13
C SER A 288 -10.14 11.61 6.78
N GLU A 289 -10.78 12.48 5.99
CA GLU A 289 -11.89 13.32 6.46
C GLU A 289 -13.08 12.48 6.95
N GLY A 290 -13.43 11.43 6.19
CA GLY A 290 -14.53 10.54 6.57
C GLY A 290 -14.21 9.69 7.81
N GLN A 291 -12.97 9.24 8.01
CA GLN A 291 -12.58 8.50 9.21
C GLN A 291 -12.68 9.40 10.44
N HIS A 292 -12.19 10.64 10.37
CA HIS A 292 -12.26 11.58 11.48
C HIS A 292 -13.71 11.96 11.82
N TYR A 293 -14.43 12.58 10.88
CA TYR A 293 -15.72 13.23 11.17
C TYR A 293 -16.93 12.29 11.18
N LEU A 294 -16.88 11.18 10.43
CA LEU A 294 -18.03 10.26 10.32
C LEU A 294 -17.85 8.98 11.13
N ASN A 295 -16.59 8.56 11.39
CA ASN A 295 -16.30 7.31 12.09
C ASN A 295 -15.58 7.50 13.41
N ASN A 296 -15.26 8.73 13.80
CA ASN A 296 -14.53 9.08 15.03
C ASN A 296 -13.18 8.32 15.16
N ASN A 297 -12.49 8.11 14.04
CA ASN A 297 -11.22 7.40 13.98
C ASN A 297 -10.08 8.38 13.67
N LEU A 298 -9.41 8.84 14.73
CA LEU A 298 -8.35 9.86 14.65
C LEU A 298 -7.01 9.33 14.10
N ARG A 299 -6.85 8.01 13.93
CA ARG A 299 -5.64 7.42 13.36
C ARG A 299 -5.42 7.79 11.89
N ALA A 300 -6.47 8.28 11.22
CA ALA A 300 -6.40 8.72 9.83
C ALA A 300 -5.89 10.16 9.66
N ASP A 301 -5.77 10.92 10.74
CA ASP A 301 -5.49 12.37 10.70
C ASP A 301 -4.11 12.68 10.14
N GLU A 302 -3.12 11.84 10.44
CA GLU A 302 -1.74 11.98 9.96
C GLU A 302 -1.64 11.99 8.42
N PHE A 303 -2.60 11.35 7.74
CA PHE A 303 -2.59 11.24 6.28
C PHE A 303 -3.19 12.46 5.57
N LEU A 304 -4.10 13.21 6.21
CA LEU A 304 -4.79 14.33 5.57
C LEU A 304 -3.84 15.38 5.01
N LYS A 305 -2.86 15.79 5.82
CA LYS A 305 -1.90 16.84 5.44
C LYS A 305 -1.06 16.44 4.22
N THR A 306 -0.59 15.19 4.20
CA THR A 306 0.25 14.68 3.11
C THR A 306 -0.56 14.43 1.85
N ASP A 307 -1.76 13.88 1.95
CA ASP A 307 -2.67 13.64 0.82
C ASP A 307 -3.08 14.96 0.16
N PHE A 308 -3.48 15.93 0.96
CA PHE A 308 -3.91 17.22 0.44
C PHE A 308 -2.78 18.03 -0.18
N ARG A 309 -1.55 17.93 0.35
CA ARG A 309 -0.36 18.54 -0.27
C ARG A 309 -0.12 18.01 -1.68
N ARG A 310 -0.20 16.67 -1.88
CA ARG A 310 -0.05 16.05 -3.21
C ARG A 310 -1.13 16.52 -4.20
N ILE A 311 -2.38 16.61 -3.75
CA ILE A 311 -3.49 17.14 -4.57
C ILE A 311 -3.21 18.59 -4.98
N LYS A 312 -2.84 19.45 -4.04
CA LYS A 312 -2.50 20.86 -4.34
C LYS A 312 -1.34 21.00 -5.33
N TYR A 313 -0.32 20.15 -5.18
CA TYR A 313 0.80 20.15 -6.10
C TYR A 313 0.37 19.72 -7.50
N LEU A 314 -0.32 18.60 -7.64
CA LEU A 314 -0.79 18.11 -8.93
C LEU A 314 -1.76 19.11 -9.58
N CYS A 315 -2.64 19.74 -8.83
CA CYS A 315 -3.55 20.76 -9.36
C CYS A 315 -2.81 21.91 -10.06
N LYS A 316 -1.72 22.39 -9.46
CA LYS A 316 -0.93 23.50 -9.99
C LYS A 316 0.00 23.09 -11.13
N ASN A 317 0.58 21.90 -11.07
CA ASN A 317 1.73 21.51 -11.87
C ASN A 317 1.46 20.28 -12.75
N TYR A 318 0.21 19.89 -12.94
CA TYR A 318 -0.15 18.63 -13.59
C TYR A 318 0.54 18.41 -14.95
N LYS A 319 0.48 19.41 -15.83
CA LYS A 319 1.07 19.34 -17.18
C LYS A 319 2.59 19.29 -17.13
N GLU A 320 3.20 20.16 -16.32
CA GLU A 320 4.66 20.22 -16.17
C GLU A 320 5.19 18.93 -15.54
N PHE A 321 4.53 18.47 -14.49
CA PHE A 321 4.87 17.21 -13.81
C PHE A 321 4.75 16.01 -14.75
N GLY A 322 3.67 15.94 -15.54
CA GLY A 322 3.54 14.92 -16.59
C GLY A 322 4.70 14.96 -17.59
N ASN A 323 5.06 16.14 -18.09
CA ASN A 323 6.18 16.28 -19.03
C ASN A 323 7.56 15.93 -18.41
N LEU A 324 7.74 16.15 -17.10
CA LEU A 324 8.99 15.82 -16.40
C LEU A 324 9.14 14.30 -16.18
N LEU A 325 8.03 13.58 -15.98
CA LEU A 325 8.03 12.14 -15.71
C LEU A 325 8.06 11.30 -17.00
N LEU A 326 7.41 11.79 -18.05
CA LEU A 326 7.14 11.08 -19.32
C LEU A 326 8.02 11.55 -20.47
#